data_ca5ea09943497e3acd64f856d70bf01c
#
_entry.id   ca5ea09943497e3acd64f856d70bf01c
#
_cell.length_a   1.000
_cell.length_b   1.000
_cell.length_c   1.000
_cell.angle_alpha   90.00
_cell.angle_beta   90.00
_cell.angle_gamma   90.00
#
_symmetry.space_group_name_H-M   'P 1'
#
loop_
_entity.id
_entity.type
_entity.pdbx_description
1 polymer ?
#
loop_
_entity_poly.entity_id
_entity_poly.type
_entity_poly.pdbx_seq_one_letter_code
_entity_poly.pdbx_strand_id
1 'polypeptide(L)'
;MTSLALAMSMGLLIILTNFQSSAILVTSSSSSSSSSSPSTLPTSPPSPKPHPLPPTLAQWQDSTNSGDYFSQVTPTQVGYLVWSQFPVRVYVESPQAVNTKQKEEWVNTVLQAVQEWSLYLPLAIVEQPTDADITIVRKTPPLQTSPNSKIPRARSAQTTYELYVSKNNLLSHRFTILLSPSQTGQYLFAATCHEFGHALGIWGHSPLPSDVLYFSQVRNPPPISPRDVNTLKRVYEQSTSLGWSVQEKSVSIPLK
;
A
#
# COMPACT_ATOMS: atom_id res chain seq x y z
N MET A 1 -4.76 -42.31 -48.18
CA MET A 1 -4.76 -42.30 -46.70
C MET A 1 -4.33 -40.93 -46.26
N THR A 2 -5.28 -40.03 -46.01
CA THR A 2 -5.06 -38.62 -45.64
C THR A 2 -5.25 -38.51 -44.13
N SER A 3 -4.15 -38.22 -43.42
CA SER A 3 -4.15 -37.98 -41.97
C SER A 3 -4.52 -36.54 -41.69
N LEU A 4 -5.64 -36.31 -41.02
CA LEU A 4 -6.14 -35.01 -40.60
C LEU A 4 -5.56 -34.68 -39.21
N ALA A 5 -4.64 -33.76 -39.17
CA ALA A 5 -4.09 -33.24 -37.90
C ALA A 5 -5.03 -32.18 -37.30
N LEU A 6 -5.70 -32.54 -36.20
CA LEU A 6 -6.55 -31.64 -35.41
C LEU A 6 -5.66 -30.76 -34.52
N ALA A 7 -5.47 -29.48 -34.89
CA ALA A 7 -4.82 -28.52 -34.07
C ALA A 7 -5.77 -28.01 -32.97
N MET A 8 -5.60 -28.48 -31.73
CA MET A 8 -6.27 -27.88 -30.56
C MET A 8 -5.61 -26.52 -30.23
N SER A 9 -6.31 -25.46 -30.59
CA SER A 9 -6.01 -24.10 -30.11
C SER A 9 -6.45 -24.01 -28.66
N MET A 10 -5.48 -24.13 -27.74
CA MET A 10 -5.69 -23.79 -26.34
C MET A 10 -5.69 -22.27 -26.19
N GLY A 11 -6.89 -21.68 -26.18
CA GLY A 11 -7.08 -20.27 -25.89
C GLY A 11 -6.61 -19.96 -24.46
N LEU A 12 -5.48 -19.27 -24.35
CA LEU A 12 -4.96 -18.74 -23.08
C LEU A 12 -5.84 -17.57 -22.66
N LEU A 13 -6.74 -17.81 -21.71
CA LEU A 13 -7.53 -16.77 -21.06
C LEU A 13 -6.61 -15.97 -20.11
N ILE A 14 -6.05 -14.88 -20.60
CA ILE A 14 -5.29 -13.93 -19.76
C ILE A 14 -6.31 -13.16 -18.93
N ILE A 15 -6.46 -13.52 -17.67
CA ILE A 15 -7.23 -12.75 -16.71
C ILE A 15 -6.37 -11.53 -16.30
N LEU A 16 -6.60 -10.41 -16.95
CA LEU A 16 -6.01 -9.12 -16.57
C LEU A 16 -6.69 -8.64 -15.29
N THR A 17 -6.08 -8.90 -14.14
CA THR A 17 -6.47 -8.29 -12.88
C THR A 17 -5.73 -6.97 -12.74
N ASN A 18 -6.43 -5.87 -12.99
CA ASN A 18 -5.87 -4.53 -12.74
C ASN A 18 -5.78 -4.28 -11.23
N PHE A 19 -4.58 -4.07 -10.73
CA PHE A 19 -4.36 -3.51 -9.41
C PHE A 19 -4.65 -2.00 -9.48
N GLN A 20 -5.74 -1.57 -8.91
CA GLN A 20 -6.01 -0.15 -8.71
C GLN A 20 -6.05 0.13 -7.23
N SER A 21 -5.11 0.92 -6.76
CA SER A 21 -5.13 1.48 -5.41
C SER A 21 -6.19 2.56 -5.36
N SER A 22 -7.17 2.42 -4.48
CA SER A 22 -8.23 3.41 -4.30
C SER A 22 -8.04 4.08 -2.95
N ALA A 23 -7.87 5.40 -2.97
CA ALA A 23 -8.02 6.21 -1.76
C ALA A 23 -9.51 6.25 -1.40
N ILE A 24 -9.88 5.69 -0.26
CA ILE A 24 -11.20 5.89 0.31
C ILE A 24 -11.03 6.88 1.45
N LEU A 25 -11.52 8.10 1.22
CA LEU A 25 -11.74 9.04 2.31
C LEU A 25 -13.00 8.58 3.05
N VAL A 26 -12.83 7.90 4.19
CA VAL A 26 -13.96 7.54 5.03
C VAL A 26 -14.42 8.79 5.76
N THR A 27 -15.41 9.47 5.20
CA THR A 27 -16.26 10.41 5.95
C THR A 27 -17.20 9.57 6.80
N SER A 28 -16.98 9.55 8.11
CA SER A 28 -17.88 8.89 9.08
C SER A 28 -19.24 9.57 9.09
N SER A 29 -20.25 8.92 8.53
CA SER A 29 -21.64 9.22 8.81
C SER A 29 -22.00 8.62 10.18
N SER A 30 -22.43 9.50 11.09
CA SER A 30 -22.79 9.22 12.47
C SER A 30 -24.02 8.33 12.60
N SER A 31 -23.87 7.20 13.28
CA SER A 31 -24.95 6.59 14.05
C SER A 31 -24.45 6.32 15.48
N SER A 32 -25.21 6.86 16.41
CA SER A 32 -24.97 7.00 17.84
C SER A 32 -24.72 5.71 18.60
N SER A 33 -23.63 5.60 19.40
CA SER A 33 -23.63 5.41 20.85
C SER A 33 -22.21 5.09 21.36
N SER A 34 -21.88 5.70 22.51
CA SER A 34 -20.72 5.57 23.42
C SER A 34 -19.45 6.38 23.09
N SER A 35 -19.29 7.39 23.91
CA SER A 35 -18.18 8.25 24.29
C SER A 35 -16.74 7.79 23.93
N SER A 36 -16.27 8.17 22.75
CA SER A 36 -14.90 8.54 22.45
C SER A 36 -14.97 9.67 21.42
N SER A 37 -14.40 10.83 21.76
CA SER A 37 -14.46 12.03 20.91
C SER A 37 -13.90 11.71 19.52
N PRO A 38 -14.63 12.00 18.42
CA PRO A 38 -14.09 11.84 17.08
C PRO A 38 -12.95 12.84 16.90
N SER A 39 -11.75 12.36 16.59
CA SER A 39 -10.64 13.20 16.14
C SER A 39 -11.05 13.79 14.79
N THR A 40 -11.60 15.00 14.78
CA THR A 40 -11.91 15.72 13.54
C THR A 40 -10.61 16.04 12.83
N LEU A 41 -10.50 15.64 11.56
CA LEU A 41 -9.38 16.06 10.72
C LEU A 41 -9.32 17.60 10.67
N PRO A 42 -8.13 18.20 10.68
CA PRO A 42 -7.97 19.65 10.63
C PRO A 42 -8.60 20.21 9.36
N THR A 43 -9.17 21.40 9.47
CA THR A 43 -9.82 22.10 8.34
C THR A 43 -8.84 22.40 7.19
N SER A 44 -7.53 22.42 7.47
CA SER A 44 -6.46 22.45 6.47
C SER A 44 -5.23 21.69 6.98
N PRO A 45 -4.58 20.87 6.12
CA PRO A 45 -3.37 20.17 6.50
C PRO A 45 -2.21 21.16 6.76
N PRO A 46 -1.17 20.74 7.52
CA PRO A 46 0.07 21.49 7.64
C PRO A 46 0.69 21.80 6.27
N SER A 47 1.45 22.90 6.19
CA SER A 47 2.20 23.23 4.96
C SER A 47 3.16 22.10 4.60
N PRO A 48 3.14 21.59 3.35
CA PRO A 48 3.99 20.49 2.93
C PRO A 48 5.48 20.88 2.98
N LYS A 49 6.32 20.00 3.56
CA LYS A 49 7.78 20.13 3.61
C LYS A 49 8.41 18.76 3.40
N PRO A 50 9.64 18.67 2.86
CA PRO A 50 10.35 17.40 2.77
C PRO A 50 10.84 16.94 4.15
N HIS A 51 10.92 15.63 4.34
CA HIS A 51 11.62 15.00 5.46
C HIS A 51 13.03 14.58 5.05
N PRO A 52 13.97 14.43 5.99
CA PRO A 52 15.24 13.77 5.71
C PRO A 52 15.00 12.35 5.17
N LEU A 53 15.79 11.94 4.19
CA LEU A 53 15.75 10.56 3.68
C LEU A 53 16.10 9.57 4.79
N PRO A 54 15.38 8.44 4.90
CA PRO A 54 15.80 7.31 5.72
C PRO A 54 17.20 6.85 5.32
N PRO A 55 18.07 6.47 6.28
CA PRO A 55 19.47 6.14 5.99
C PRO A 55 19.66 5.09 4.89
N THR A 56 18.81 4.07 4.86
CA THR A 56 18.83 3.01 3.85
C THR A 56 18.56 3.54 2.44
N LEU A 57 17.56 4.40 2.27
CA LEU A 57 17.28 5.06 0.99
C LEU A 57 18.36 6.11 0.64
N ALA A 58 18.92 6.82 1.61
CA ALA A 58 19.99 7.77 1.37
C ALA A 58 21.24 7.08 0.81
N GLN A 59 21.56 5.87 1.31
CA GLN A 59 22.70 5.05 0.87
C GLN A 59 22.42 4.28 -0.41
N TRP A 60 21.15 4.14 -0.83
CA TRP A 60 20.79 3.41 -2.03
C TRP A 60 21.43 4.03 -3.28
N GLN A 61 22.08 3.18 -4.09
CA GLN A 61 22.66 3.53 -5.37
C GLN A 61 22.27 2.49 -6.41
N ASP A 62 21.67 2.93 -7.50
CA ASP A 62 21.38 2.08 -8.66
C ASP A 62 22.60 2.00 -9.58
N SER A 63 23.36 0.91 -9.49
CA SER A 63 24.53 0.67 -10.32
C SER A 63 24.19 0.40 -11.80
N THR A 64 22.92 0.13 -12.10
CA THR A 64 22.46 -0.23 -13.44
C THR A 64 21.87 0.94 -14.20
N ASN A 65 21.70 2.09 -13.53
CA ASN A 65 21.08 3.30 -14.09
C ASN A 65 19.71 3.01 -14.73
N SER A 66 18.88 2.23 -14.04
CA SER A 66 17.60 1.71 -14.53
C SER A 66 16.51 2.79 -14.70
N GLY A 67 16.73 4.00 -14.16
CA GLY A 67 15.73 5.06 -14.09
C GLY A 67 14.64 4.78 -13.04
N ASP A 68 13.49 5.40 -13.21
CA ASP A 68 12.34 5.29 -12.32
C ASP A 68 11.02 5.45 -13.08
N TYR A 69 9.90 5.38 -12.35
CA TYR A 69 8.56 5.68 -12.86
C TYR A 69 7.82 6.68 -11.95
N PHE A 70 8.57 7.60 -11.33
CA PHE A 70 8.01 8.61 -10.43
C PHE A 70 6.91 9.45 -11.09
N SER A 71 6.98 9.69 -12.40
CA SER A 71 5.92 10.39 -13.15
C SER A 71 4.56 9.69 -13.11
N GLN A 72 4.51 8.42 -12.70
CA GLN A 72 3.29 7.64 -12.53
C GLN A 72 2.78 7.67 -11.08
N VAL A 73 3.53 8.27 -10.14
CA VAL A 73 3.11 8.40 -8.75
C VAL A 73 2.25 9.65 -8.59
N THR A 74 1.06 9.46 -8.05
CA THR A 74 0.09 10.55 -7.88
C THR A 74 0.18 11.12 -6.47
N PRO A 75 0.41 12.44 -6.29
CA PRO A 75 0.29 13.08 -5.00
C PRO A 75 -1.16 13.10 -4.52
N THR A 76 -1.34 13.10 -3.21
CA THR A 76 -2.64 13.20 -2.54
C THR A 76 -2.90 14.63 -2.07
N GLN A 77 -4.04 14.84 -1.38
CA GLN A 77 -4.34 16.13 -0.75
C GLN A 77 -3.34 16.56 0.34
N VAL A 78 -2.53 15.61 0.86
CA VAL A 78 -1.47 15.87 1.86
C VAL A 78 -0.07 15.84 1.24
N GLY A 79 0.05 15.83 -0.07
CA GLY A 79 1.29 15.60 -0.81
C GLY A 79 1.57 14.10 -0.99
N TYR A 80 2.82 13.70 -0.93
CA TYR A 80 3.21 12.30 -1.09
C TYR A 80 3.07 11.54 0.23
N LEU A 81 2.69 10.25 0.13
CA LEU A 81 2.44 9.37 1.29
C LEU A 81 3.77 8.81 1.81
N VAL A 82 4.52 9.61 2.55
CA VAL A 82 5.81 9.20 3.11
C VAL A 82 5.73 8.99 4.62
N TRP A 83 6.48 8.03 5.12
CA TRP A 83 6.67 7.82 6.55
C TRP A 83 7.73 8.79 7.08
N SER A 84 7.39 9.50 8.15
CA SER A 84 8.29 10.47 8.81
C SER A 84 8.90 9.92 10.09
N GLN A 85 8.41 8.78 10.58
CA GLN A 85 8.87 8.11 11.79
C GLN A 85 9.21 6.65 11.48
N PHE A 86 10.31 6.16 12.06
CA PHE A 86 10.82 4.82 11.85
C PHE A 86 11.17 4.14 13.17
N PRO A 87 11.12 2.80 13.24
CA PRO A 87 10.69 1.89 12.19
C PRO A 87 9.19 2.00 11.91
N VAL A 88 8.75 1.75 10.66
CA VAL A 88 7.33 1.59 10.32
C VAL A 88 6.87 0.26 10.90
N ARG A 89 5.79 0.30 11.68
CA ARG A 89 5.29 -0.86 12.43
C ARG A 89 4.26 -1.63 11.61
N VAL A 90 4.51 -2.91 11.40
CA VAL A 90 3.72 -3.78 10.53
C VAL A 90 3.08 -4.88 11.34
N TYR A 91 1.77 -4.99 11.30
CA TYR A 91 1.02 -6.11 11.84
C TYR A 91 0.58 -7.04 10.71
N VAL A 92 0.83 -8.34 10.88
CA VAL A 92 0.36 -9.39 9.99
C VAL A 92 -0.65 -10.24 10.75
N GLU A 93 -1.89 -10.27 10.25
CA GLU A 93 -2.94 -11.09 10.83
C GLU A 93 -2.53 -12.56 10.89
N SER A 94 -2.91 -13.24 11.96
CA SER A 94 -2.82 -14.70 12.09
C SER A 94 -4.19 -15.31 11.81
N PRO A 95 -4.49 -15.77 10.56
CA PRO A 95 -5.82 -16.22 10.18
C PRO A 95 -6.32 -17.38 11.05
N GLN A 96 -7.56 -17.28 11.56
CA GLN A 96 -8.13 -18.31 12.43
C GLN A 96 -9.02 -19.31 11.66
N ALA A 97 -9.55 -18.92 10.50
CA ALA A 97 -10.51 -19.72 9.72
C ALA A 97 -9.85 -20.75 8.78
N VAL A 98 -8.57 -21.12 9.02
CA VAL A 98 -7.81 -22.07 8.21
C VAL A 98 -7.06 -23.05 9.13
N ASN A 99 -6.64 -24.21 8.58
CA ASN A 99 -5.82 -25.15 9.36
C ASN A 99 -4.42 -24.57 9.64
N THR A 100 -3.73 -25.15 10.63
CA THR A 100 -2.43 -24.67 11.11
C THR A 100 -1.40 -24.52 9.99
N LYS A 101 -1.29 -25.49 9.10
CA LYS A 101 -0.35 -25.47 7.99
C LYS A 101 -0.62 -24.30 7.03
N GLN A 102 -1.87 -24.11 6.62
CA GLN A 102 -2.27 -23.01 5.75
C GLN A 102 -2.05 -21.64 6.40
N LYS A 103 -2.28 -21.56 7.71
CA LYS A 103 -2.00 -20.35 8.50
C LYS A 103 -0.52 -20.01 8.51
N GLU A 104 0.33 -20.98 8.82
CA GLU A 104 1.78 -20.80 8.83
C GLU A 104 2.34 -20.44 7.45
N GLU A 105 1.90 -21.14 6.41
CA GLU A 105 2.29 -20.85 5.02
C GLU A 105 1.90 -19.42 4.62
N TRP A 106 0.69 -18.97 4.97
CA TRP A 106 0.22 -17.63 4.66
C TRP A 106 1.03 -16.58 5.40
N VAL A 107 1.19 -16.71 6.73
CA VAL A 107 1.95 -15.76 7.56
C VAL A 107 3.40 -15.66 7.10
N ASN A 108 4.06 -16.81 6.90
CA ASN A 108 5.46 -16.84 6.45
C ASN A 108 5.66 -16.19 5.08
N THR A 109 4.74 -16.44 4.14
CA THR A 109 4.81 -15.83 2.80
C THR A 109 4.65 -14.31 2.87
N VAL A 110 3.71 -13.81 3.69
CA VAL A 110 3.51 -12.37 3.89
C VAL A 110 4.72 -11.73 4.57
N LEU A 111 5.24 -12.35 5.64
CA LEU A 111 6.44 -11.86 6.33
C LEU A 111 7.66 -11.82 5.42
N GLN A 112 7.84 -12.83 4.56
CA GLN A 112 8.92 -12.83 3.56
C GLN A 112 8.81 -11.64 2.62
N ALA A 113 7.62 -11.32 2.12
CA ALA A 113 7.41 -10.16 1.24
C ALA A 113 7.68 -8.81 1.96
N VAL A 114 7.31 -8.70 3.24
CA VAL A 114 7.66 -7.53 4.07
C VAL A 114 9.16 -7.43 4.26
N GLN A 115 9.85 -8.57 4.47
CA GLN A 115 11.30 -8.62 4.64
C GLN A 115 12.07 -8.12 3.41
N GLU A 116 11.60 -8.36 2.18
CA GLU A 116 12.23 -7.84 0.96
C GLU A 116 12.28 -6.30 0.97
N TRP A 117 11.23 -5.64 1.44
CA TRP A 117 11.19 -4.18 1.54
C TRP A 117 12.00 -3.61 2.71
N SER A 118 12.29 -4.44 3.74
CA SER A 118 13.08 -4.00 4.90
C SER A 118 14.52 -3.61 4.56
N LEU A 119 15.01 -4.03 3.39
CA LEU A 119 16.30 -3.62 2.84
C LEU A 119 16.35 -2.12 2.51
N TYR A 120 15.20 -1.50 2.26
CA TYR A 120 15.10 -0.13 1.79
C TYR A 120 14.52 0.84 2.83
N LEU A 121 13.68 0.35 3.74
CA LEU A 121 13.10 1.14 4.83
C LEU A 121 13.16 0.37 6.15
N PRO A 122 13.44 1.04 7.28
CA PRO A 122 13.37 0.40 8.59
C PRO A 122 11.93 -0.03 8.92
N LEU A 123 11.71 -1.32 9.09
CA LEU A 123 10.42 -1.94 9.41
C LEU A 123 10.51 -2.71 10.73
N ALA A 124 9.41 -2.81 11.46
CA ALA A 124 9.30 -3.64 12.66
C ALA A 124 7.96 -4.37 12.69
N ILE A 125 8.01 -5.69 12.93
CA ILE A 125 6.79 -6.48 13.12
C ILE A 125 6.28 -6.26 14.54
N VAL A 126 4.97 -5.99 14.66
CA VAL A 126 4.27 -5.83 15.94
C VAL A 126 3.22 -6.91 16.13
N GLU A 127 2.94 -7.26 17.40
CA GLU A 127 2.01 -8.33 17.77
C GLU A 127 0.56 -7.87 17.82
N GLN A 128 0.32 -6.57 18.04
CA GLN A 128 -1.01 -6.00 18.19
C GLN A 128 -1.36 -5.07 17.03
N PRO A 129 -2.55 -5.22 16.43
CA PRO A 129 -2.98 -4.34 15.32
C PRO A 129 -3.13 -2.87 15.75
N THR A 130 -3.36 -2.61 17.04
CA THR A 130 -3.46 -1.26 17.60
C THR A 130 -2.15 -0.49 17.58
N ASP A 131 -1.02 -1.20 17.51
CA ASP A 131 0.33 -0.61 17.49
C ASP A 131 0.87 -0.45 16.07
N ALA A 132 0.13 -0.92 15.06
CA ALA A 132 0.57 -0.96 13.68
C ALA A 132 0.32 0.35 12.94
N ASP A 133 1.26 0.67 12.07
CA ASP A 133 1.15 1.70 11.03
C ASP A 133 0.61 1.10 9.73
N ILE A 134 0.95 -0.17 9.46
CA ILE A 134 0.46 -0.97 8.34
C ILE A 134 -0.13 -2.28 8.88
N THR A 135 -1.40 -2.54 8.57
CA THR A 135 -2.10 -3.77 8.94
C THR A 135 -2.35 -4.62 7.70
N ILE A 136 -1.90 -5.88 7.70
CA ILE A 136 -2.09 -6.83 6.59
C ILE A 136 -3.03 -7.94 7.05
N VAL A 137 -4.16 -8.10 6.34
CA VAL A 137 -5.20 -9.06 6.70
C VAL A 137 -5.59 -9.96 5.53
N ARG A 138 -5.94 -11.21 5.84
CA ARG A 138 -6.44 -12.21 4.88
C ARG A 138 -7.94 -12.03 4.68
N LYS A 139 -8.30 -11.13 3.77
CA LYS A 139 -9.70 -10.78 3.51
C LYS A 139 -9.91 -10.47 2.02
N THR A 140 -11.03 -10.93 1.47
CA THR A 140 -11.40 -10.59 0.10
C THR A 140 -11.62 -9.08 -0.03
N PRO A 141 -10.88 -8.39 -0.93
CA PRO A 141 -11.14 -6.99 -1.21
C PRO A 141 -12.54 -6.78 -1.77
N PRO A 142 -13.14 -5.60 -1.56
CA PRO A 142 -14.39 -5.24 -2.20
C PRO A 142 -14.33 -5.38 -3.73
N LEU A 143 -15.45 -5.78 -4.32
CA LEU A 143 -15.53 -5.85 -5.79
C LEU A 143 -15.33 -4.46 -6.38
N GLN A 144 -14.56 -4.41 -7.46
CA GLN A 144 -14.35 -3.19 -8.22
C GLN A 144 -15.44 -3.02 -9.27
N THR A 145 -16.17 -1.92 -9.20
CA THR A 145 -17.06 -1.46 -10.26
C THR A 145 -16.32 -0.45 -11.12
N SER A 146 -16.45 -0.57 -12.44
CA SER A 146 -15.91 0.41 -13.39
C SER A 146 -17.07 1.15 -14.05
N PRO A 147 -16.94 2.47 -14.31
CA PRO A 147 -17.97 3.21 -15.05
C PRO A 147 -18.30 2.59 -16.42
N ASN A 148 -17.30 1.91 -17.02
CA ASN A 148 -17.40 1.30 -18.35
C ASN A 148 -17.77 -0.19 -18.31
N SER A 149 -18.02 -0.80 -17.14
CA SER A 149 -18.38 -2.20 -17.00
C SER A 149 -19.42 -2.40 -15.90
N LYS A 150 -20.55 -2.98 -16.26
CA LYS A 150 -21.61 -3.38 -15.31
C LYS A 150 -21.23 -4.63 -14.49
N ILE A 151 -20.16 -5.32 -14.87
CA ILE A 151 -19.72 -6.55 -14.21
C ILE A 151 -18.66 -6.19 -13.16
N PRO A 152 -18.95 -6.38 -11.86
CA PRO A 152 -17.97 -6.17 -10.81
C PRO A 152 -16.79 -7.14 -10.98
N ARG A 153 -15.58 -6.65 -10.76
CA ARG A 153 -14.35 -7.46 -10.84
C ARG A 153 -13.82 -7.77 -9.44
N ALA A 154 -13.45 -9.02 -9.24
CA ALA A 154 -12.70 -9.41 -8.04
C ALA A 154 -11.26 -8.91 -8.13
N ARG A 155 -10.69 -8.56 -6.96
CA ARG A 155 -9.29 -8.15 -6.81
C ARG A 155 -8.53 -9.22 -6.06
N SER A 156 -7.27 -9.43 -6.43
CA SER A 156 -6.34 -10.28 -5.68
C SER A 156 -5.91 -9.64 -4.36
N ALA A 157 -5.77 -8.32 -4.35
CA ALA A 157 -5.40 -7.56 -3.17
C ALA A 157 -5.87 -6.09 -3.28
N GLN A 158 -5.77 -5.34 -2.19
CA GLN A 158 -6.06 -3.91 -2.16
C GLN A 158 -5.36 -3.24 -0.99
N THR A 159 -4.73 -2.10 -1.25
CA THR A 159 -4.21 -1.18 -0.23
C THR A 159 -5.11 0.05 -0.10
N THR A 160 -5.40 0.43 1.13
CA THR A 160 -6.12 1.66 1.49
C THR A 160 -5.38 2.39 2.60
N TYR A 161 -5.56 3.70 2.67
CA TYR A 161 -5.03 4.49 3.78
C TYR A 161 -6.11 5.37 4.40
N GLU A 162 -5.88 5.76 5.64
CA GLU A 162 -6.65 6.77 6.33
C GLU A 162 -5.70 7.78 7.00
N LEU A 163 -6.16 9.02 7.04
CA LEU A 163 -5.45 10.12 7.68
C LEU A 163 -6.01 10.34 9.09
N TYR A 164 -5.13 10.65 10.04
CA TYR A 164 -5.52 10.98 11.40
C TYR A 164 -4.53 11.95 12.04
N VAL A 165 -4.94 12.57 13.13
CA VAL A 165 -4.05 13.37 13.96
C VAL A 165 -3.57 12.48 15.11
N SER A 166 -2.25 12.32 15.24
CA SER A 166 -1.65 11.51 16.28
C SER A 166 -1.76 12.19 17.65
N LYS A 167 -1.48 11.44 18.73
CA LYS A 167 -1.44 11.97 20.11
C LYS A 167 -0.44 13.12 20.29
N ASN A 168 0.59 13.19 19.43
CA ASN A 168 1.59 14.24 19.41
C ASN A 168 1.20 15.43 18.51
N ASN A 169 -0.08 15.53 18.14
CA ASN A 169 -0.62 16.57 17.26
C ASN A 169 0.04 16.64 15.88
N LEU A 170 0.51 15.49 15.34
CA LEU A 170 1.08 15.38 14.00
C LEU A 170 0.03 14.81 13.04
N LEU A 171 -0.05 15.36 11.83
CA LEU A 171 -0.82 14.72 10.77
C LEU A 171 -0.14 13.41 10.38
N SER A 172 -0.87 12.32 10.49
CA SER A 172 -0.35 10.96 10.31
C SER A 172 -1.27 10.16 9.42
N HIS A 173 -0.78 9.02 8.96
CA HIS A 173 -1.57 8.06 8.17
C HIS A 173 -1.31 6.64 8.66
N ARG A 174 -2.22 5.75 8.33
CA ARG A 174 -2.08 4.30 8.50
C ARG A 174 -2.65 3.58 7.29
N PHE A 175 -2.12 2.40 7.01
CA PHE A 175 -2.54 1.60 5.88
C PHE A 175 -3.19 0.30 6.31
N THR A 176 -4.15 -0.14 5.48
CA THR A 176 -4.70 -1.50 5.55
C THR A 176 -4.53 -2.17 4.20
N ILE A 177 -3.92 -3.36 4.21
CA ILE A 177 -3.73 -4.21 3.05
C ILE A 177 -4.65 -5.41 3.19
N LEU A 178 -5.55 -5.60 2.23
CA LEU A 178 -6.41 -6.76 2.10
C LEU A 178 -5.81 -7.71 1.07
N LEU A 179 -5.52 -8.96 1.49
CA LEU A 179 -5.05 -10.01 0.61
C LEU A 179 -6.14 -11.07 0.45
N SER A 180 -6.59 -11.29 -0.78
CA SER A 180 -7.65 -12.27 -1.06
C SER A 180 -7.24 -13.67 -0.60
N PRO A 181 -8.12 -14.41 0.09
CA PRO A 181 -7.89 -15.82 0.45
C PRO A 181 -7.58 -16.75 -0.73
N SER A 182 -7.90 -16.34 -1.96
CA SER A 182 -7.57 -17.07 -3.18
C SER A 182 -6.10 -16.98 -3.58
N GLN A 183 -5.36 -16.01 -3.04
CA GLN A 183 -3.92 -15.86 -3.30
C GLN A 183 -3.12 -16.82 -2.44
N THR A 184 -2.22 -17.58 -3.08
CA THR A 184 -1.34 -18.57 -2.42
C THR A 184 0.04 -18.58 -3.08
N GLY A 185 1.06 -19.11 -2.37
CA GLY A 185 2.41 -19.29 -2.89
C GLY A 185 3.00 -18.01 -3.50
N GLN A 186 3.60 -18.13 -4.68
CA GLN A 186 4.25 -17.01 -5.36
C GLN A 186 3.30 -15.84 -5.69
N TYR A 187 2.02 -16.10 -5.91
CA TYR A 187 1.06 -15.04 -6.21
C TYR A 187 0.66 -14.26 -4.94
N LEU A 188 0.60 -14.93 -3.78
CA LEU A 188 0.44 -14.27 -2.49
C LEU A 188 1.65 -13.40 -2.18
N PHE A 189 2.86 -13.92 -2.36
CA PHE A 189 4.10 -13.18 -2.19
C PHE A 189 4.14 -11.93 -3.07
N ALA A 190 3.88 -12.08 -4.37
CA ALA A 190 3.88 -10.99 -5.33
C ALA A 190 2.82 -9.93 -5.03
N ALA A 191 1.58 -10.35 -4.72
CA ALA A 191 0.53 -9.43 -4.33
C ALA A 191 0.89 -8.67 -3.06
N THR A 192 1.51 -9.33 -2.09
CA THR A 192 1.98 -8.67 -0.86
C THR A 192 3.09 -7.66 -1.16
N CYS A 193 4.11 -8.02 -1.94
CA CYS A 193 5.18 -7.09 -2.33
C CYS A 193 4.62 -5.85 -3.04
N HIS A 194 3.66 -6.04 -3.95
CA HIS A 194 3.01 -4.97 -4.69
C HIS A 194 2.23 -4.03 -3.76
N GLU A 195 1.31 -4.56 -2.98
CA GLU A 195 0.48 -3.76 -2.08
C GLU A 195 1.31 -3.08 -0.96
N PHE A 196 2.37 -3.75 -0.53
CA PHE A 196 3.27 -3.19 0.47
C PHE A 196 4.08 -2.01 -0.10
N GLY A 197 4.48 -2.05 -1.37
CA GLY A 197 5.10 -0.91 -2.05
C GLY A 197 4.20 0.34 -2.07
N HIS A 198 2.87 0.16 -2.25
CA HIS A 198 1.90 1.24 -2.09
C HIS A 198 1.87 1.78 -0.66
N ALA A 199 1.84 0.89 0.33
CA ALA A 199 1.84 1.27 1.74
C ALA A 199 3.14 1.95 2.20
N LEU A 200 4.25 1.74 1.48
CA LEU A 200 5.53 2.42 1.70
C LEU A 200 5.62 3.78 1.01
N GLY A 201 4.67 4.13 0.13
CA GLY A 201 4.57 5.47 -0.46
C GLY A 201 4.51 5.53 -1.99
N ILE A 202 4.73 4.44 -2.72
CA ILE A 202 4.60 4.43 -4.18
C ILE A 202 3.11 4.39 -4.55
N TRP A 203 2.43 5.55 -4.50
CA TRP A 203 1.00 5.66 -4.81
C TRP A 203 0.77 5.81 -6.32
N GLY A 204 1.13 4.77 -7.06
CA GLY A 204 1.08 4.69 -8.51
C GLY A 204 1.60 3.35 -9.00
N HIS A 205 1.63 3.13 -10.32
CA HIS A 205 2.03 1.85 -10.91
C HIS A 205 3.10 2.03 -11.96
N SER A 206 4.00 1.06 -12.05
CA SER A 206 4.96 0.99 -13.16
C SER A 206 4.28 0.56 -14.47
N PRO A 207 4.71 1.10 -15.60
CA PRO A 207 4.30 0.61 -16.92
C PRO A 207 5.04 -0.67 -17.36
N LEU A 208 6.09 -1.10 -16.63
CA LEU A 208 6.93 -2.23 -17.03
C LEU A 208 6.63 -3.50 -16.21
N PRO A 209 6.43 -4.66 -16.85
CA PRO A 209 6.12 -5.92 -16.16
C PRO A 209 7.31 -6.51 -15.39
N SER A 210 8.48 -5.91 -15.49
CA SER A 210 9.69 -6.25 -14.72
C SER A 210 9.75 -5.60 -13.34
N ASP A 211 8.84 -4.66 -13.04
CA ASP A 211 8.77 -3.94 -11.78
C ASP A 211 7.69 -4.55 -10.89
N VAL A 212 7.91 -4.60 -9.58
CA VAL A 212 6.93 -5.19 -8.64
C VAL A 212 5.64 -4.39 -8.58
N LEU A 213 5.71 -3.07 -8.83
CA LEU A 213 4.55 -2.18 -8.89
C LEU A 213 3.92 -2.12 -10.30
N TYR A 214 4.15 -3.11 -11.16
CA TYR A 214 3.44 -3.19 -12.44
C TYR A 214 1.92 -3.29 -12.21
N PHE A 215 1.12 -2.58 -13.00
CA PHE A 215 -0.32 -2.42 -12.79
C PHE A 215 -1.16 -3.70 -12.95
N SER A 216 -0.55 -4.81 -13.34
CA SER A 216 -1.26 -6.08 -13.60
C SER A 216 -0.46 -7.28 -13.10
N GLN A 217 -1.16 -8.31 -12.64
CA GLN A 217 -0.53 -9.56 -12.25
C GLN A 217 0.11 -10.24 -13.46
N VAL A 218 1.36 -10.67 -13.31
CA VAL A 218 2.11 -11.39 -14.35
C VAL A 218 2.30 -12.84 -13.95
N ARG A 219 2.50 -13.71 -14.98
CA ARG A 219 2.69 -15.15 -14.76
C ARG A 219 3.91 -15.47 -13.89
N ASN A 220 4.99 -14.75 -14.13
CA ASN A 220 6.24 -14.85 -13.35
C ASN A 220 6.45 -13.52 -12.63
N PRO A 221 6.01 -13.40 -11.37
CA PRO A 221 6.17 -12.16 -10.62
C PRO A 221 7.64 -11.75 -10.50
N PRO A 222 7.98 -10.48 -10.80
CA PRO A 222 9.34 -10.01 -10.66
C PRO A 222 9.68 -9.75 -9.18
N PRO A 223 10.96 -9.74 -8.80
CA PRO A 223 11.44 -9.18 -7.55
C PRO A 223 11.28 -7.66 -7.55
N ILE A 224 11.51 -7.02 -6.39
CA ILE A 224 11.63 -5.57 -6.29
C ILE A 224 12.78 -5.13 -7.20
N SER A 225 12.48 -4.27 -8.18
CA SER A 225 13.45 -3.81 -9.16
C SER A 225 14.23 -2.58 -8.66
N PRO A 226 15.40 -2.27 -9.20
CA PRO A 226 16.06 -1.00 -8.93
C PRO A 226 15.18 0.21 -9.26
N ARG A 227 14.31 0.10 -10.27
CA ARG A 227 13.35 1.15 -10.64
C ARG A 227 12.29 1.38 -9.56
N ASP A 228 11.81 0.32 -8.89
CA ASP A 228 10.89 0.44 -7.76
C ASP A 228 11.56 1.22 -6.62
N VAL A 229 12.82 0.88 -6.30
CA VAL A 229 13.57 1.55 -5.23
C VAL A 229 13.92 3.00 -5.59
N ASN A 230 14.31 3.27 -6.84
CA ASN A 230 14.55 4.62 -7.34
C ASN A 230 13.28 5.48 -7.23
N THR A 231 12.12 4.90 -7.61
CA THR A 231 10.83 5.57 -7.48
C THR A 231 10.49 5.85 -6.01
N LEU A 232 10.68 4.87 -5.12
CA LEU A 232 10.48 5.04 -3.68
C LEU A 232 11.37 6.16 -3.13
N LYS A 233 12.65 6.18 -3.47
CA LYS A 233 13.60 7.24 -3.05
C LYS A 233 13.12 8.62 -3.50
N ARG A 234 12.71 8.76 -4.76
CA ARG A 234 12.17 10.03 -5.27
C ARG A 234 10.88 10.47 -4.58
N VAL A 235 10.03 9.53 -4.18
CA VAL A 235 8.82 9.82 -3.37
C VAL A 235 9.22 10.42 -2.02
N TYR A 236 10.24 9.87 -1.36
CA TYR A 236 10.72 10.38 -0.06
C TYR A 236 11.48 11.70 -0.14
N GLU A 237 11.92 12.12 -1.32
CA GLU A 237 12.49 13.44 -1.57
C GLU A 237 11.43 14.54 -1.73
N GLN A 238 10.16 14.17 -1.78
CA GLN A 238 9.06 15.11 -2.03
C GLN A 238 8.52 15.72 -0.73
N SER A 239 7.86 16.86 -0.91
CA SER A 239 7.16 17.54 0.20
C SER A 239 5.86 16.81 0.55
N THR A 240 5.58 16.75 1.85
CA THR A 240 4.35 16.19 2.41
C THR A 240 3.88 16.99 3.62
N SER A 241 2.58 16.99 3.88
CA SER A 241 2.00 17.50 5.12
C SER A 241 2.05 16.47 6.27
N LEU A 242 2.35 15.20 5.96
CA LEU A 242 2.46 14.13 6.95
C LEU A 242 3.67 14.33 7.86
N GLY A 243 3.54 13.96 9.12
CA GLY A 243 4.61 14.10 10.13
C GLY A 243 4.81 15.52 10.67
N TRP A 244 4.04 16.50 10.21
CA TRP A 244 4.10 17.88 10.71
C TRP A 244 2.92 18.19 11.62
N SER A 245 3.15 19.14 12.55
CA SER A 245 2.15 19.54 13.55
C SER A 245 0.97 20.24 12.89
N VAL A 246 -0.22 19.81 13.30
CA VAL A 246 -1.47 20.47 12.94
C VAL A 246 -1.60 21.73 13.78
N GLN A 247 -1.75 22.89 13.15
CA GLN A 247 -2.02 24.13 13.87
C GLN A 247 -3.45 24.15 14.37
N GLU A 248 -3.64 24.28 15.68
CA GLU A 248 -4.93 24.67 16.24
C GLU A 248 -5.25 26.09 15.78
N LYS A 249 -6.42 26.30 15.18
CA LYS A 249 -6.90 27.67 14.99
C LYS A 249 -7.09 28.28 16.37
N SER A 250 -6.23 29.21 16.75
CA SER A 250 -6.51 30.09 17.88
C SER A 250 -7.79 30.87 17.54
N VAL A 251 -8.90 30.47 18.16
CA VAL A 251 -10.12 31.29 18.16
C VAL A 251 -9.80 32.51 18.99
N SER A 252 -9.39 33.60 18.33
CA SER A 252 -9.31 34.91 18.98
C SER A 252 -10.76 35.32 19.31
N ILE A 253 -11.15 35.16 20.57
CA ILE A 253 -12.38 35.73 21.10
C ILE A 253 -12.11 37.23 21.17
N PRO A 254 -12.81 38.07 20.40
CA PRO A 254 -12.68 39.52 20.57
C PRO A 254 -13.22 39.88 21.96
N LEU A 255 -12.33 40.37 22.82
CA LEU A 255 -12.73 41.00 24.06
C LEU A 255 -13.62 42.22 23.70
N LYS A 256 -14.88 42.17 24.14
CA LYS A 256 -15.78 43.30 24.09
C LYS A 256 -15.52 44.22 25.27
#